data_547e24d6b9e61a44a2e7898caf4e7fb8
#
_entry.id   547e24d6b9e61a44a2e7898caf4e7fb8
#
_cell.length_a   1.000
_cell.length_b   1.000
_cell.length_c   1.000
_cell.angle_alpha   90.00
_cell.angle_beta   90.00
_cell.angle_gamma   90.00
#
_symmetry.space_group_name_H-M   'P 1'
#
loop_
_entity.id
_entity.type
_entity.pdbx_description
1 polymer ?
#
loop_
_entity_poly.entity_id
_entity_poly.type
_entity_poly.pdbx_seq_one_letter_code
_entity_poly.pdbx_strand_id
1 'polypeptide(L)'
;MFTVGSIKIDSNTGLFIIAGPCVIETEQICLDIAAKLLEISKKTHIPVIFKASFDKANRSSIDSFRGPGMEKGLAILDSVRKKTGLPILTDVHEVQQVAQTAKVVDCLQIPAFLCRQTDLLAACG
;
A
#
# COMPACT_ATOMS: atom_id res chain seq x y z
N MET A 1 -8.88 18.86 -2.46
CA MET A 1 -9.70 17.68 -2.13
C MET A 1 -9.36 16.56 -3.09
N PHE A 2 -9.08 15.36 -2.58
CA PHE A 2 -8.84 14.13 -3.36
C PHE A 2 -9.40 12.92 -2.60
N THR A 3 -9.44 11.76 -3.22
CA THR A 3 -9.91 10.52 -2.59
C THR A 3 -8.85 9.42 -2.70
N VAL A 4 -8.80 8.55 -1.71
CA VAL A 4 -8.05 7.29 -1.75
C VAL A 4 -9.06 6.17 -1.48
N GLY A 5 -9.43 5.44 -2.52
CA GLY A 5 -10.56 4.52 -2.44
C GLY A 5 -11.83 5.23 -1.95
N SER A 6 -12.38 4.78 -0.83
CA SER A 6 -13.57 5.36 -0.19
C SER A 6 -13.28 6.55 0.72
N ILE A 7 -12.01 6.86 1.02
CA ILE A 7 -11.62 7.91 1.95
C ILE A 7 -11.48 9.24 1.21
N LYS A 8 -12.31 10.21 1.60
CA LYS A 8 -12.20 11.59 1.12
C LYS A 8 -11.21 12.36 1.99
N ILE A 9 -10.23 13.01 1.36
CA ILE A 9 -9.18 13.77 2.04
C ILE A 9 -9.25 15.25 1.59
N ASP A 10 -9.48 16.15 2.52
CA ASP A 10 -9.51 17.60 2.31
C ASP A 10 -9.03 18.34 3.56
N SER A 11 -9.10 19.66 3.54
CA SER A 11 -8.69 20.51 4.68
C SER A 11 -9.48 20.26 5.98
N ASN A 12 -10.67 19.67 5.88
CA ASN A 12 -11.55 19.36 7.01
C ASN A 12 -11.47 17.88 7.41
N THR A 13 -10.73 17.06 6.65
CA THR A 13 -10.45 15.68 7.02
C THR A 13 -9.58 15.69 8.26
N GLY A 14 -10.07 15.09 9.32
CA GLY A 14 -9.29 14.89 10.53
C GLY A 14 -8.11 13.94 10.28
N LEU A 15 -7.70 13.25 11.31
CA LEU A 15 -6.65 12.23 11.22
C LEU A 15 -7.11 11.06 10.35
N PHE A 16 -6.27 10.59 9.46
CA PHE A 16 -6.33 9.25 8.85
C PHE A 16 -4.99 8.54 9.03
N ILE A 17 -4.98 7.22 8.93
CA ILE A 17 -3.79 6.41 9.19
C ILE A 17 -3.44 5.58 7.97
N ILE A 18 -2.16 5.52 7.62
CA ILE A 18 -1.59 4.55 6.69
C ILE A 18 -0.82 3.54 7.52
N ALA A 19 -1.25 2.29 7.54
CA ALA A 19 -0.66 1.26 8.38
C ALA A 19 -0.72 -0.13 7.72
N GLY A 20 0.21 -0.99 8.11
CA GLY A 20 0.30 -2.37 7.64
C GLY A 20 1.61 -3.04 8.04
N PRO A 21 1.91 -4.24 7.54
CA PRO A 21 3.06 -5.05 7.97
C PRO A 21 4.40 -4.61 7.36
N CYS A 22 4.52 -3.43 6.78
CA CYS A 22 5.71 -2.94 6.09
C CYS A 22 6.04 -3.73 4.80
N VAL A 23 6.28 -5.03 4.90
CA VAL A 23 6.51 -5.96 3.78
C VAL A 23 5.52 -7.12 3.85
N ILE A 24 5.09 -7.61 2.71
CA ILE A 24 4.26 -8.81 2.63
C ILE A 24 5.12 -10.04 2.91
N GLU A 25 4.88 -10.72 4.03
CA GLU A 25 5.51 -12.01 4.34
C GLU A 25 4.62 -13.16 3.88
N THR A 26 3.38 -13.20 4.37
CA THR A 26 2.37 -14.17 3.96
C THR A 26 1.00 -13.50 3.79
N GLU A 27 0.11 -14.13 3.02
CA GLU A 27 -1.27 -13.66 2.89
C GLU A 27 -1.99 -13.63 4.25
N GLN A 28 -1.80 -14.66 5.06
CA GLN A 28 -2.47 -14.76 6.36
C GLN A 28 -2.08 -13.62 7.29
N ILE A 29 -0.80 -13.29 7.40
CA ILE A 29 -0.32 -12.17 8.21
C ILE A 29 -0.95 -10.84 7.73
N CYS A 30 -1.01 -10.62 6.42
CA CYS A 30 -1.63 -9.42 5.87
C CYS A 30 -3.13 -9.33 6.21
N LEU A 31 -3.84 -10.44 6.11
CA LEU A 31 -5.27 -10.50 6.44
C LEU A 31 -5.53 -10.28 7.93
N ASP A 32 -4.74 -10.87 8.81
CA ASP A 32 -4.90 -10.71 10.26
C ASP A 32 -4.65 -9.26 10.69
N ILE A 33 -3.59 -8.64 10.16
CA ILE A 33 -3.28 -7.23 10.42
C ILE A 33 -4.39 -6.33 9.85
N ALA A 34 -4.84 -6.57 8.63
CA ALA A 34 -5.89 -5.78 8.01
C ALA A 34 -7.23 -5.89 8.74
N ALA A 35 -7.59 -7.07 9.21
CA ALA A 35 -8.78 -7.27 10.04
C ALA A 35 -8.70 -6.49 11.35
N LYS A 36 -7.54 -6.48 12.00
CA LYS A 36 -7.31 -5.71 13.22
C LYS A 36 -7.36 -4.20 12.98
N LEU A 37 -6.77 -3.73 11.89
CA LEU A 37 -6.84 -2.32 11.49
C LEU A 37 -8.26 -1.88 11.18
N LEU A 38 -9.05 -2.73 10.52
CA LEU A 38 -10.47 -2.46 10.27
C LEU A 38 -11.28 -2.36 11.58
N GLU A 39 -11.03 -3.25 12.54
CA GLU A 39 -11.64 -3.19 13.87
C GLU A 39 -11.32 -1.86 14.57
N ILE A 40 -10.05 -1.46 14.58
CA ILE A 40 -9.60 -0.20 15.17
C ILE A 40 -10.27 0.98 14.47
N SER A 41 -10.26 1.01 13.13
CA SER A 41 -10.91 2.07 12.34
C SER A 41 -12.39 2.23 12.71
N LYS A 42 -13.12 1.12 12.84
CA LYS A 42 -14.54 1.15 13.24
C LYS A 42 -14.76 1.68 14.66
N LYS A 43 -13.88 1.30 15.60
CA LYS A 43 -13.99 1.74 17.01
C LYS A 43 -13.62 3.19 17.21
N THR A 44 -12.63 3.69 16.47
CA THR A 44 -12.10 5.05 16.64
C THR A 44 -12.70 6.06 15.68
N HIS A 45 -13.42 5.60 14.66
CA HIS A 45 -13.89 6.40 13.52
C HIS A 45 -12.74 7.09 12.75
N ILE A 46 -11.51 6.58 12.87
CA ILE A 46 -10.35 7.09 12.13
C ILE A 46 -10.17 6.22 10.87
N PRO A 47 -10.22 6.82 9.66
CA PRO A 47 -10.01 6.10 8.42
C PRO A 47 -8.63 5.47 8.36
N VAL A 48 -8.53 4.25 7.82
CA VAL A 48 -7.28 3.53 7.64
C VAL A 48 -7.09 3.15 6.18
N ILE A 49 -5.90 3.43 5.65
CA ILE A 49 -5.40 2.91 4.37
C ILE A 49 -4.42 1.79 4.70
N PHE A 50 -4.69 0.59 4.21
CA PHE A 50 -3.78 -0.55 4.42
C PHE A 50 -2.56 -0.43 3.51
N LYS A 51 -1.36 -0.56 4.09
CA LYS A 51 -0.09 -0.44 3.36
C LYS A 51 0.79 -1.66 3.57
N ALA A 52 1.27 -2.24 2.47
CA ALA A 52 2.35 -3.21 2.49
C ALA A 52 3.15 -3.16 1.18
N SER A 53 4.46 -3.40 1.25
CA SER A 53 5.33 -3.49 0.07
C SER A 53 5.39 -4.93 -0.44
N PHE A 54 5.31 -5.11 -1.75
CA PHE A 54 5.57 -6.41 -2.37
C PHE A 54 7.06 -6.67 -2.64
N ASP A 55 7.87 -5.61 -2.65
CA ASP A 55 9.34 -5.67 -2.76
C ASP A 55 9.98 -4.58 -1.89
N LYS A 56 11.00 -4.95 -1.13
CA LYS A 56 11.87 -4.06 -0.37
C LYS A 56 13.18 -3.83 -1.12
N ALA A 57 13.15 -2.98 -2.15
CA ALA A 57 14.34 -2.63 -2.92
C ALA A 57 15.37 -1.86 -2.07
N ASN A 58 14.91 -1.03 -1.14
CA ASN A 58 15.76 -0.31 -0.20
C ASN A 58 15.91 -1.08 1.13
N ARG A 59 17.02 -1.73 1.32
CA ARG A 59 17.34 -2.49 2.53
C ARG A 59 18.81 -2.34 2.90
N SER A 60 19.14 -2.55 4.18
CA SER A 60 20.50 -2.36 4.71
C SER A 60 21.43 -3.54 4.43
N SER A 61 20.91 -4.71 4.08
CA SER A 61 21.69 -5.91 3.73
C SER A 61 21.12 -6.58 2.49
N ILE A 62 22.00 -7.14 1.66
CA ILE A 62 21.62 -7.90 0.48
C ILE A 62 20.83 -9.17 0.84
N ASP A 63 21.07 -9.72 2.02
CA ASP A 63 20.43 -10.92 2.53
C ASP A 63 19.08 -10.66 3.22
N SER A 64 18.68 -9.41 3.41
CA SER A 64 17.40 -9.06 4.00
C SER A 64 16.24 -9.54 3.13
N PHE A 65 15.18 -9.98 3.79
CA PHE A 65 13.95 -10.41 3.10
C PHE A 65 13.37 -9.28 2.24
N ARG A 66 13.12 -9.58 0.99
CA ARG A 66 12.66 -8.59 -0.02
C ARG A 66 11.15 -8.50 -0.16
N GLY A 67 10.45 -9.58 0.07
CA GLY A 67 9.04 -9.72 -0.21
C GLY A 67 8.74 -10.80 -1.26
N PRO A 68 7.46 -11.05 -1.57
CA PRO A 68 7.03 -12.11 -2.47
C PRO A 68 7.18 -11.76 -3.97
N GLY A 69 7.53 -10.51 -4.28
CA GLY A 69 7.51 -9.98 -5.64
C GLY A 69 6.14 -9.42 -6.06
N MET A 70 6.11 -8.72 -7.20
CA MET A 70 4.95 -7.95 -7.63
C MET A 70 3.71 -8.81 -7.87
N GLU A 71 3.80 -9.87 -8.67
CA GLU A 71 2.64 -10.66 -9.06
C GLU A 71 1.91 -11.27 -7.84
N LYS A 72 2.65 -12.00 -7.01
CA LYS A 72 2.11 -12.61 -5.79
C LYS A 72 1.69 -11.55 -4.77
N GLY A 73 2.46 -10.49 -4.63
CA GLY A 73 2.16 -9.40 -3.71
C GLY A 73 0.88 -8.68 -4.07
N LEU A 74 0.66 -8.36 -5.35
CA LEU A 74 -0.57 -7.73 -5.81
C LEU A 74 -1.80 -8.63 -5.62
N ALA A 75 -1.66 -9.94 -5.82
CA ALA A 75 -2.75 -10.90 -5.55
C ALA A 75 -3.12 -10.90 -4.05
N ILE A 76 -2.14 -10.84 -3.15
CA ILE A 76 -2.38 -10.74 -1.70
C ILE A 76 -3.06 -9.42 -1.34
N LEU A 77 -2.61 -8.29 -1.88
CA LEU A 77 -3.21 -6.98 -1.64
C LEU A 77 -4.66 -6.91 -2.14
N ASP A 78 -4.96 -7.51 -3.29
CA ASP A 78 -6.34 -7.61 -3.80
C ASP A 78 -7.22 -8.47 -2.88
N SER A 79 -6.68 -9.57 -2.35
CA SER A 79 -7.36 -10.40 -1.34
C SER A 79 -7.69 -9.60 -0.07
N VAL A 80 -6.74 -8.82 0.44
CA VAL A 80 -6.96 -7.92 1.59
C VAL A 80 -8.08 -6.93 1.30
N ARG A 81 -8.04 -6.24 0.14
CA ARG A 81 -9.08 -5.29 -0.27
C ARG A 81 -10.46 -5.94 -0.33
N LYS A 82 -10.58 -7.08 -0.98
CA LYS A 82 -11.85 -7.81 -1.13
C LYS A 82 -12.45 -8.26 0.21
N LYS A 83 -11.60 -8.68 1.15
CA LYS A 83 -12.06 -9.19 2.46
C LYS A 83 -12.35 -8.10 3.47
N THR A 84 -11.67 -6.96 3.41
CA THR A 84 -11.79 -5.90 4.42
C THR A 84 -12.48 -4.63 3.94
N GLY A 85 -12.45 -4.36 2.64
CA GLY A 85 -12.89 -3.09 2.07
C GLY A 85 -11.97 -1.90 2.35
N LEU A 86 -10.83 -2.12 3.00
CA LEU A 86 -9.85 -1.05 3.24
C LEU A 86 -9.22 -0.61 1.92
N PRO A 87 -9.04 0.70 1.68
CA PRO A 87 -8.20 1.18 0.60
C PRO A 87 -6.77 0.67 0.75
N ILE A 88 -6.13 0.39 -0.37
CA ILE A 88 -4.81 -0.23 -0.43
C ILE A 88 -3.77 0.76 -0.96
N LEU A 89 -2.62 0.79 -0.32
CA LEU A 89 -1.43 1.49 -0.76
C LEU A 89 -0.25 0.53 -0.86
N THR A 90 0.51 0.62 -1.94
CA THR A 90 1.81 -0.05 -2.07
C THR A 90 2.81 0.83 -2.81
N ASP A 91 4.09 0.55 -2.66
CA ASP A 91 5.17 1.26 -3.34
C ASP A 91 5.58 0.56 -4.63
N VAL A 92 6.01 1.36 -5.62
CA VAL A 92 6.56 0.94 -6.90
C VAL A 92 7.99 1.45 -7.04
N HIS A 93 8.85 0.71 -7.77
CA HIS A 93 10.27 1.00 -7.89
C HIS A 93 10.71 1.25 -9.34
N GLU A 94 9.91 0.78 -10.30
CA GLU A 94 10.20 0.84 -11.74
C GLU A 94 8.95 1.27 -12.52
N VAL A 95 9.15 1.97 -13.62
CA VAL A 95 8.07 2.46 -14.50
C VAL A 95 7.16 1.31 -14.95
N GLN A 96 7.72 0.16 -15.27
CA GLN A 96 6.99 -1.00 -15.76
C GLN A 96 6.00 -1.59 -14.73
N GLN A 97 6.23 -1.36 -13.44
CA GLN A 97 5.35 -1.84 -12.37
C GLN A 97 4.08 -1.01 -12.23
N VAL A 98 4.11 0.26 -12.63
CA VAL A 98 3.08 1.26 -12.32
C VAL A 98 1.71 0.86 -12.85
N ALA A 99 1.61 0.61 -14.15
CA ALA A 99 0.32 0.34 -14.79
C ALA A 99 -0.38 -0.92 -14.26
N GLN A 100 0.38 -1.95 -13.91
CA GLN A 100 -0.18 -3.18 -13.35
C GLN A 100 -0.58 -3.00 -11.89
N THR A 101 0.24 -2.31 -11.11
CA THR A 101 -0.02 -2.03 -9.69
C THR A 101 -1.25 -1.14 -9.53
N ALA A 102 -1.39 -0.09 -10.34
CA ALA A 102 -2.52 0.85 -10.30
C ALA A 102 -3.90 0.19 -10.56
N LYS A 103 -3.94 -0.99 -11.19
CA LYS A 103 -5.20 -1.75 -11.35
C LYS A 103 -5.68 -2.40 -10.05
N VAL A 104 -4.79 -2.59 -9.09
CA VAL A 104 -5.05 -3.32 -7.86
C VAL A 104 -5.18 -2.40 -6.65
N VAL A 105 -4.37 -1.34 -6.58
CA VAL A 105 -4.30 -0.47 -5.41
C VAL A 105 -4.99 0.88 -5.64
N ASP A 106 -5.34 1.55 -4.54
CA ASP A 106 -6.02 2.85 -4.56
C ASP A 106 -5.01 4.02 -4.48
N CYS A 107 -3.78 3.75 -4.07
CA CYS A 107 -2.72 4.73 -3.95
C CYS A 107 -1.35 4.10 -4.21
N LEU A 108 -0.55 4.77 -5.04
CA LEU A 108 0.84 4.41 -5.31
C LEU A 108 1.76 5.24 -4.42
N GLN A 109 2.74 4.59 -3.79
CA GLN A 109 3.82 5.27 -3.08
C GLN A 109 5.08 5.28 -3.93
N ILE A 110 5.68 6.44 -4.09
CA ILE A 110 7.03 6.58 -4.61
C ILE A 110 7.99 6.57 -3.42
N PRO A 111 8.91 5.59 -3.33
CA PRO A 111 9.89 5.54 -2.26
C PRO A 111 10.75 6.80 -2.21
N ALA A 112 11.13 7.24 -1.01
CA ALA A 112 11.89 8.47 -0.81
C ALA A 112 13.18 8.52 -1.63
N PHE A 113 13.90 7.41 -1.74
CA PHE A 113 15.16 7.33 -2.52
C PHE A 113 14.95 7.39 -4.05
N LEU A 114 13.70 7.26 -4.54
CA LEU A 114 13.32 7.37 -5.96
C LEU A 114 12.51 8.65 -6.27
N CYS A 115 12.33 9.55 -5.31
CA CYS A 115 11.48 10.74 -5.48
C CYS A 115 11.98 11.76 -6.53
N ARG A 116 13.17 11.58 -7.08
CA ARG A 116 13.74 12.42 -8.14
C ARG A 116 13.83 11.71 -9.50
N GLN A 117 13.28 10.50 -9.62
CA GLN A 117 13.24 9.75 -10.88
C GLN A 117 12.05 10.24 -11.73
N THR A 118 12.32 11.16 -12.65
CA THR A 118 11.28 11.86 -13.43
C THR A 118 10.36 10.90 -14.18
N ASP A 119 10.90 9.84 -14.78
CA ASP A 119 10.10 8.87 -15.54
C ASP A 119 9.15 8.08 -14.62
N LEU A 120 9.60 7.74 -13.41
CA LEU A 120 8.74 7.06 -12.43
C LEU A 120 7.63 8.00 -11.92
N LEU A 121 7.98 9.25 -11.64
CA LEU A 121 7.01 10.28 -11.23
C LEU A 121 5.94 10.49 -12.32
N ALA A 122 6.37 10.65 -13.57
CA ALA A 122 5.47 10.83 -14.70
C ALA A 122 4.55 9.61 -14.93
N ALA A 123 5.07 8.41 -14.72
CA ALA A 123 4.27 7.19 -14.86
C ALA A 123 3.23 7.02 -13.75
N CYS A 124 3.48 7.54 -12.54
CA CYS A 124 2.56 7.46 -11.39
C CYS A 124 1.49 8.55 -11.39
N GLY A 125 1.72 9.68 -12.09
CA GLY A 125 0.78 10.82 -12.18
C GLY A 125 -0.19 10.65 -13.32
#